data_c90104b67df32fdd344aa4b734ad88bf
#
_entry.id   c90104b67df32fdd344aa4b734ad88bf
#
_cell.length_a   1.000
_cell.length_b   1.000
_cell.length_c   1.000
_cell.angle_alpha   90.00
_cell.angle_beta   90.00
_cell.angle_gamma   90.00
#
_symmetry.space_group_name_H-M   'P 1'
#
loop_
_entity.id
_entity.type
_entity.pdbx_description
1 polymer ?
#
loop_
_entity_poly.entity_id
_entity_poly.type
_entity_poly.pdbx_seq_one_letter_code
_entity_poly.pdbx_strand_id
1 'polypeptide(L)'
;MEFVRPWQVFGEPPPKCLTGIFFCVTMQPERNTEGKMNQIRIERKEKDFLVVYKPAGIAVQSARIGEMDLHHWLLGKLADEPGGGRIPYLSVIHRLDQPVEGLLVFARNKKTAGILSAQLQQQKMIKEYLAVVEKAPPRE
;
A
#
# COMPACT_ATOMS: atom_id res chain seq x y z
N MET A 1 20.12 -3.99 -19.75
CA MET A 1 19.17 -3.69 -18.65
C MET A 1 19.82 -2.66 -17.76
N GLU A 2 19.53 -1.38 -17.96
CA GLU A 2 20.13 -0.30 -17.17
C GLU A 2 19.26 -0.05 -15.93
N PHE A 3 19.84 -0.25 -14.75
CA PHE A 3 19.21 0.09 -13.49
C PHE A 3 19.30 1.61 -13.29
N VAL A 4 18.21 2.31 -13.51
CA VAL A 4 18.11 3.73 -13.14
C VAL A 4 17.99 3.81 -11.62
N ARG A 5 19.01 4.30 -10.95
CA ARG A 5 19.01 4.47 -9.49
C ARG A 5 18.03 5.58 -9.09
N PRO A 6 17.12 5.33 -8.14
CA PRO A 6 16.00 6.24 -7.85
C PRO A 6 16.37 7.64 -7.34
N TRP A 7 17.58 7.84 -6.88
CA TRP A 7 18.03 9.13 -6.30
C TRP A 7 18.73 10.08 -7.29
N GLN A 8 18.87 9.69 -8.55
CA GLN A 8 19.46 10.57 -9.59
C GLN A 8 18.45 11.40 -10.38
N VAL A 9 17.14 11.16 -10.21
CA VAL A 9 16.08 11.81 -11.00
C VAL A 9 15.34 12.89 -10.21
N PHE A 10 15.49 12.93 -8.89
CA PHE A 10 14.73 13.87 -8.08
C PHE A 10 15.68 14.84 -7.37
N GLY A 11 15.54 16.11 -7.76
CA GLY A 11 16.11 17.24 -7.00
C GLY A 11 15.59 17.21 -5.55
N GLU A 12 16.26 17.96 -4.68
CA GLU A 12 15.99 18.02 -3.24
C GLU A 12 14.49 18.06 -2.92
N PRO A 13 14.01 17.29 -1.92
CA PRO A 13 12.61 17.31 -1.54
C PRO A 13 12.22 18.72 -1.07
N PRO A 14 11.01 19.20 -1.42
CA PRO A 14 10.56 20.50 -1.00
C PRO A 14 10.53 20.58 0.54
N PRO A 15 11.04 21.65 1.13
CA PRO A 15 11.04 21.82 2.58
C PRO A 15 9.61 21.99 3.07
N LYS A 16 9.09 21.04 3.85
CA LYS A 16 7.77 20.97 4.50
C LYS A 16 6.76 20.02 3.88
N CYS A 17 7.12 18.81 3.56
CA CYS A 17 6.15 17.72 3.43
C CYS A 17 6.43 16.67 4.53
N LEU A 18 5.65 16.73 5.60
CA LEU A 18 5.56 15.64 6.58
C LEU A 18 4.83 14.48 5.87
N THR A 19 5.54 13.38 5.64
CA THR A 19 5.09 12.09 5.11
C THR A 19 5.32 11.86 3.61
N GLY A 20 6.56 11.69 3.21
CA GLY A 20 6.86 10.92 2.00
C GLY A 20 6.61 9.43 2.28
N ILE A 21 5.50 8.88 1.77
CA ILE A 21 5.29 7.43 1.73
C ILE A 21 5.81 6.97 0.36
N PHE A 22 6.92 6.22 0.37
CA PHE A 22 7.50 5.65 -0.84
C PHE A 22 6.73 4.40 -1.26
N PHE A 23 6.26 4.37 -2.50
CA PHE A 23 5.66 3.19 -3.11
C PHE A 23 6.61 2.62 -4.15
N CYS A 24 7.07 1.39 -3.94
CA CYS A 24 7.85 0.66 -4.93
C CYS A 24 6.91 -0.24 -5.74
N VAL A 25 6.96 -0.11 -7.07
CA VAL A 25 6.18 -0.96 -7.98
C VAL A 25 7.14 -1.87 -8.73
N THR A 26 7.13 -3.15 -8.40
CA THR A 26 7.84 -4.19 -9.16
C THR A 26 6.81 -5.13 -9.77
N MET A 27 6.77 -5.25 -11.08
CA MET A 27 5.91 -6.23 -11.76
C MET A 27 6.63 -7.58 -11.83
N GLN A 28 6.14 -8.58 -11.12
CA GLN A 28 6.56 -9.97 -11.29
C GLN A 28 5.36 -10.88 -11.59
N PRO A 29 5.42 -11.73 -12.62
CA PRO A 29 4.36 -12.68 -12.93
C PRO A 29 4.56 -13.98 -12.14
N GLU A 30 3.93 -14.13 -10.97
CA GLU A 30 3.95 -15.40 -10.24
C GLU A 30 2.61 -15.71 -9.57
N ARG A 31 2.13 -16.97 -9.74
CA ARG A 31 0.78 -17.43 -9.39
C ARG A 31 0.66 -18.15 -8.04
N ASN A 32 1.56 -17.99 -7.10
CA ASN A 32 1.42 -18.66 -5.80
C ASN A 32 0.98 -17.68 -4.71
N THR A 33 -0.31 -17.67 -4.40
CA THR A 33 -0.93 -16.70 -3.47
C THR A 33 -0.65 -17.04 -2.01
N GLU A 34 -0.56 -18.32 -1.63
CA GLU A 34 -0.39 -18.73 -0.23
C GLU A 34 0.99 -18.35 0.35
N GLY A 35 2.06 -18.53 -0.40
CA GLY A 35 3.40 -18.10 0.01
C GLY A 35 3.55 -16.57 0.10
N LYS A 36 2.72 -15.82 -0.62
CA LYS A 36 2.76 -14.35 -0.67
C LYS A 36 2.08 -13.70 0.53
N MET A 37 1.07 -14.33 1.12
CA MET A 37 0.41 -13.83 2.34
C MET A 37 1.38 -13.70 3.51
N ASN A 38 2.40 -14.55 3.59
CA ASN A 38 3.45 -14.49 4.62
C ASN A 38 4.43 -13.31 4.42
N GLN A 39 4.42 -12.68 3.26
CA GLN A 39 5.26 -11.53 2.93
C GLN A 39 4.57 -10.19 3.25
N ILE A 40 3.28 -10.23 3.61
CA ILE A 40 2.57 -9.04 4.08
C ILE A 40 3.19 -8.59 5.41
N ARG A 41 3.54 -7.31 5.50
CA ARG A 41 4.11 -6.72 6.72
C ARG A 41 3.32 -5.49 7.13
N ILE A 42 3.04 -5.39 8.42
CA ILE A 42 2.54 -4.15 9.02
C ILE A 42 3.77 -3.33 9.38
N GLU A 43 4.10 -2.34 8.54
CA GLU A 43 5.29 -1.50 8.71
C GLU A 43 5.10 -0.46 9.82
N ARG A 44 3.86 0.00 9.98
CA ARG A 44 3.50 0.94 11.05
C ARG A 44 2.09 0.68 11.55
N LYS A 45 1.95 0.61 12.87
CA LYS A 45 0.66 0.42 13.53
C LYS A 45 0.44 1.55 14.52
N GLU A 46 -0.52 2.39 14.21
CA GLU A 46 -0.96 3.49 15.06
C GLU A 46 -2.39 3.22 15.57
N LYS A 47 -2.81 4.01 16.54
CA LYS A 47 -4.19 3.94 17.06
C LYS A 47 -5.23 4.15 15.96
N ASP A 48 -4.95 5.07 15.04
CA ASP A 48 -5.92 5.57 14.07
C ASP A 48 -5.69 5.06 12.64
N PHE A 49 -4.50 4.55 12.32
CA PHE A 49 -4.18 4.05 10.99
C PHE A 49 -3.12 2.92 11.02
N LEU A 50 -3.02 2.21 9.91
CA LEU A 50 -1.98 1.23 9.63
C LEU A 50 -1.27 1.59 8.33
N VAL A 51 0.04 1.35 8.27
CA VAL A 51 0.81 1.30 7.04
C VAL A 51 1.23 -0.14 6.81
N VAL A 52 0.89 -0.68 5.65
CA VAL A 52 1.06 -2.10 5.33
C VAL A 52 1.80 -2.24 4.02
N TYR A 53 2.84 -3.06 3.99
CA TYR A 53 3.45 -3.51 2.75
C TYR A 53 2.63 -4.65 2.14
N LYS A 54 2.19 -4.46 0.90
CA LYS A 54 1.52 -5.45 0.08
C LYS A 54 2.51 -6.03 -0.93
N PRO A 55 2.77 -7.34 -0.92
CA PRO A 55 3.56 -7.96 -1.98
C PRO A 55 2.79 -8.01 -3.30
N ALA A 56 3.52 -8.21 -4.40
CA ALA A 56 2.94 -8.42 -5.72
C ALA A 56 2.09 -9.70 -5.78
N GLY A 57 1.00 -9.68 -6.54
CA GLY A 57 0.13 -10.82 -6.76
C GLY A 57 -1.02 -10.98 -5.76
N ILE A 58 -1.15 -10.12 -4.76
CA ILE A 58 -2.27 -10.09 -3.81
C ILE A 58 -3.17 -8.91 -4.15
N ALA A 59 -4.49 -9.16 -4.23
CA ALA A 59 -5.48 -8.09 -4.35
C ALA A 59 -5.63 -7.34 -3.02
N VAL A 60 -5.84 -6.03 -3.07
CA VAL A 60 -6.18 -5.25 -1.86
C VAL A 60 -7.56 -5.61 -1.37
N GLN A 61 -8.51 -5.70 -2.29
CA GLN A 61 -9.86 -6.21 -2.10
C GLN A 61 -10.24 -7.03 -3.33
N SER A 62 -10.70 -8.27 -3.12
CA SER A 62 -11.18 -9.15 -4.19
C SER A 62 -12.69 -9.04 -4.33
N ALA A 63 -13.16 -9.03 -5.58
CA ALA A 63 -14.59 -9.16 -5.88
C ALA A 63 -15.04 -10.63 -5.90
N ARG A 64 -14.11 -11.59 -5.83
CA ARG A 64 -14.40 -13.01 -5.88
C ARG A 64 -14.71 -13.53 -4.49
N ILE A 65 -15.84 -14.21 -4.36
CA ILE A 65 -16.24 -14.85 -3.10
C ILE A 65 -15.27 -15.99 -2.78
N GLY A 66 -14.76 -16.00 -1.54
CA GLY A 66 -13.84 -17.05 -1.05
C GLY A 66 -12.36 -16.83 -1.38
N GLU A 67 -12.02 -15.79 -2.15
CA GLU A 67 -10.62 -15.43 -2.37
C GLU A 67 -10.09 -14.55 -1.23
N MET A 68 -9.01 -14.98 -0.60
CA MET A 68 -8.35 -14.21 0.46
C MET A 68 -7.63 -13.01 -0.15
N ASP A 69 -7.92 -11.82 0.37
CA ASP A 69 -7.29 -10.57 -0.02
C ASP A 69 -6.59 -9.91 1.17
N LEU A 70 -5.85 -8.83 0.90
CA LEU A 70 -5.11 -8.10 1.93
C LEU A 70 -6.03 -7.55 3.03
N HIS A 71 -7.19 -7.01 2.66
CA HIS A 71 -8.13 -6.43 3.63
C HIS A 71 -8.70 -7.48 4.59
N HIS A 72 -9.14 -8.64 4.07
CA HIS A 72 -9.63 -9.74 4.89
C HIS A 72 -8.55 -10.35 5.77
N TRP A 73 -7.32 -10.50 5.22
CA TRP A 73 -6.18 -10.97 6.00
C TRP A 73 -5.87 -10.03 7.18
N LEU A 74 -5.86 -8.70 6.95
CA LEU A 74 -5.63 -7.72 8.01
C LEU A 74 -6.74 -7.74 9.06
N LEU A 75 -8.00 -7.86 8.66
CA LEU A 75 -9.12 -7.99 9.60
C LEU A 75 -8.96 -9.21 10.51
N GLY A 76 -8.58 -10.36 9.96
CA GLY A 76 -8.27 -11.57 10.73
C GLY A 76 -7.14 -11.32 11.73
N LYS A 77 -6.01 -10.80 11.26
CA LYS A 77 -4.85 -10.49 12.12
C LYS A 77 -5.17 -9.52 13.26
N LEU A 78 -5.99 -8.51 13.00
CA LEU A 78 -6.38 -7.54 14.02
C LEU A 78 -7.44 -8.10 14.99
N ALA A 79 -8.28 -9.03 14.55
CA ALA A 79 -9.26 -9.70 15.41
C ALA A 79 -8.60 -10.66 16.39
N ASP A 80 -7.50 -11.31 15.99
CA ASP A 80 -6.72 -12.26 16.81
C ASP A 80 -5.86 -11.57 17.89
N GLU A 81 -5.82 -10.23 17.91
CA GLU A 81 -5.05 -9.49 18.91
C GLU A 81 -5.72 -9.56 20.29
N PRO A 82 -4.92 -9.61 21.38
CA PRO A 82 -5.44 -9.60 22.74
C PRO A 82 -6.36 -8.40 23.00
N GLY A 83 -7.61 -8.66 23.38
CA GLY A 83 -8.65 -7.64 23.56
C GLY A 83 -9.53 -7.37 22.34
N GLY A 84 -9.30 -8.07 21.21
CA GLY A 84 -10.04 -7.96 19.96
C GLY A 84 -11.26 -8.89 19.91
N GLY A 85 -12.30 -8.64 20.67
CA GLY A 85 -13.52 -9.48 20.61
C GLY A 85 -14.54 -9.07 19.53
N ARG A 86 -14.24 -8.08 18.69
CA ARG A 86 -15.09 -7.58 17.61
C ARG A 86 -14.28 -7.41 16.34
N ILE A 87 -14.93 -7.62 15.19
CA ILE A 87 -14.34 -7.29 13.90
C ILE A 87 -13.92 -5.81 13.92
N PRO A 88 -12.61 -5.51 13.81
CA PRO A 88 -12.14 -4.14 13.88
C PRO A 88 -12.59 -3.35 12.65
N TYR A 89 -12.84 -2.06 12.83
CA TYR A 89 -13.04 -1.17 11.70
C TYR A 89 -11.72 -1.01 10.94
N LEU A 90 -11.76 -1.27 9.64
CA LEU A 90 -10.61 -1.08 8.74
C LEU A 90 -11.11 -0.54 7.40
N SER A 91 -10.64 0.62 6.99
CA SER A 91 -11.02 1.26 5.74
C SER A 91 -9.83 1.38 4.81
N VAL A 92 -10.01 0.94 3.58
CA VAL A 92 -9.04 1.11 2.48
C VAL A 92 -9.10 2.55 2.00
N ILE A 93 -7.99 3.28 2.04
CA ILE A 93 -7.91 4.67 1.61
C ILE A 93 -7.57 4.76 0.12
N HIS A 94 -6.63 3.94 -0.32
CA HIS A 94 -6.25 3.81 -1.72
C HIS A 94 -5.86 2.36 -2.03
N ARG A 95 -5.76 2.03 -3.30
CA ARG A 95 -5.46 0.68 -3.74
C ARG A 95 -4.23 0.65 -4.63
N LEU A 96 -3.57 -0.49 -4.64
CA LEU A 96 -2.59 -0.91 -5.63
C LEU A 96 -3.19 -2.09 -6.39
N ASP A 97 -2.90 -2.17 -7.68
CA ASP A 97 -3.33 -3.29 -8.49
C ASP A 97 -2.69 -4.60 -8.00
N GLN A 98 -3.30 -5.72 -8.33
CA GLN A 98 -2.86 -7.03 -7.87
C GLN A 98 -1.38 -7.32 -8.17
N PRO A 99 -0.84 -7.06 -9.38
CA PRO A 99 0.56 -7.34 -9.70
C PRO A 99 1.54 -6.35 -9.09
N VAL A 100 1.05 -5.26 -8.49
CA VAL A 100 1.86 -4.18 -7.95
C VAL A 100 2.14 -4.41 -6.47
N GLU A 101 3.39 -4.26 -6.04
CA GLU A 101 3.77 -4.26 -4.64
C GLU A 101 3.98 -2.84 -4.10
N GLY A 102 3.87 -2.66 -2.79
CA GLY A 102 4.14 -1.37 -2.18
C GLY A 102 3.37 -1.13 -0.88
N LEU A 103 3.46 0.10 -0.39
CA LEU A 103 2.84 0.52 0.85
C LEU A 103 1.40 1.00 0.64
N LEU A 104 0.55 0.61 1.57
CA LEU A 104 -0.85 1.01 1.63
C LEU A 104 -1.19 1.56 3.01
N VAL A 105 -2.06 2.54 3.04
CA VAL A 105 -2.58 3.12 4.28
C VAL A 105 -4.02 2.69 4.47
N PHE A 106 -4.31 2.19 5.67
CA PHE A 106 -5.64 1.81 6.13
C PHE A 106 -6.03 2.66 7.33
N ALA A 107 -7.26 3.15 7.37
CA ALA A 107 -7.79 3.85 8.53
C ALA A 107 -8.46 2.88 9.50
N ARG A 108 -8.21 3.05 10.81
CA ARG A 108 -8.77 2.22 11.88
C ARG A 108 -10.05 2.79 12.51
N ASN A 109 -10.49 3.95 12.04
CA ASN A 109 -11.77 4.56 12.46
C ASN A 109 -12.32 5.46 11.35
N LYS A 110 -13.62 5.76 11.42
CA LYS A 110 -14.34 6.56 10.42
C LYS A 110 -13.81 7.99 10.28
N LYS A 111 -13.42 8.62 11.39
CA LYS A 111 -12.89 9.99 11.40
C LYS A 111 -11.59 10.05 10.59
N THR A 112 -10.65 9.18 10.88
CA THR A 112 -9.38 9.10 10.16
C THR A 112 -9.58 8.71 8.69
N ALA A 113 -10.52 7.82 8.38
CA ALA A 113 -10.86 7.49 7.01
C ALA A 113 -11.30 8.73 6.22
N GLY A 114 -12.18 9.55 6.80
CA GLY A 114 -12.61 10.81 6.18
C GLY A 114 -11.46 11.78 5.95
N ILE A 115 -10.57 11.96 6.93
CA ILE A 115 -9.42 12.86 6.84
C ILE A 115 -8.46 12.39 5.72
N LEU A 116 -8.08 11.11 5.73
CA LEU A 116 -7.14 10.56 4.74
C LEU A 116 -7.74 10.57 3.33
N SER A 117 -9.03 10.25 3.19
CA SER A 117 -9.71 10.34 1.89
C SER A 117 -9.77 11.77 1.35
N ALA A 118 -10.02 12.76 2.21
CA ALA A 118 -10.01 14.16 1.83
C ALA A 118 -8.60 14.61 1.40
N GLN A 119 -7.54 14.18 2.10
CA GLN A 119 -6.16 14.47 1.71
C GLN A 119 -5.79 13.85 0.35
N LEU A 120 -6.26 12.62 0.09
CA LEU A 120 -6.07 11.96 -1.20
C LEU A 120 -6.77 12.73 -2.34
N GLN A 121 -8.04 13.11 -2.13
CA GLN A 121 -8.82 13.88 -3.12
C GLN A 121 -8.22 15.25 -3.40
N GLN A 122 -7.66 15.90 -2.37
CA GLN A 122 -7.00 17.20 -2.49
C GLN A 122 -5.55 17.10 -3.00
N GLN A 123 -5.09 15.91 -3.41
CA GLN A 123 -3.73 15.65 -3.89
C GLN A 123 -2.64 16.05 -2.88
N LYS A 124 -2.95 16.05 -1.58
CA LYS A 124 -2.00 16.33 -0.50
C LYS A 124 -1.15 15.11 -0.11
N MET A 125 -1.54 13.94 -0.59
CA MET A 125 -0.79 12.70 -0.40
C MET A 125 0.13 12.50 -1.60
N ILE A 126 1.44 12.58 -1.37
CA ILE A 126 2.45 12.32 -2.40
C ILE A 126 2.59 10.82 -2.56
N LYS A 127 2.52 10.34 -3.81
CA LYS A 127 2.70 8.94 -4.18
C LYS A 127 3.84 8.85 -5.18
N GLU A 128 4.83 8.03 -4.86
CA GLU A 128 6.00 7.78 -5.71
C GLU A 128 5.98 6.32 -6.16
N TYR A 129 6.31 6.08 -7.42
CA TYR A 129 6.33 4.76 -8.02
C TYR A 129 7.67 4.53 -8.71
N LEU A 130 8.21 3.32 -8.56
CA LEU A 130 9.34 2.84 -9.33
C LEU A 130 8.82 1.89 -10.40
N ALA A 131 9.18 2.15 -11.66
CA ALA A 131 8.83 1.28 -12.78
C ALA A 131 10.10 0.90 -13.55
N VAL A 132 10.18 -0.37 -13.95
CA VAL A 132 11.21 -0.84 -14.88
C VAL A 132 10.65 -0.69 -16.29
N VAL A 133 11.36 0.03 -17.14
CA VAL A 133 11.00 0.29 -18.53
C VAL A 133 12.08 -0.21 -19.48
N GLU A 134 11.71 -0.69 -20.67
CA GLU A 134 12.67 -1.17 -21.66
C GLU A 134 13.48 -0.03 -22.31
N LYS A 135 12.86 1.14 -22.42
CA LYS A 135 13.48 2.34 -23.00
C LYS A 135 13.20 3.54 -22.11
N ALA A 136 14.15 4.47 -22.03
CA ALA A 136 13.93 5.72 -21.35
C ALA A 136 12.72 6.47 -21.97
N PRO A 137 11.81 7.02 -21.16
CA PRO A 137 10.72 7.84 -21.67
C PRO A 137 11.28 9.07 -22.39
N PRO A 138 10.60 9.58 -23.44
CA PRO A 138 11.00 10.84 -24.07
C PRO A 138 11.04 11.94 -23.01
N ARG A 139 12.06 12.77 -23.05
CA ARG A 139 12.11 13.97 -22.19
C ARG A 139 11.14 14.99 -22.77
N GLU A 140 10.25 15.50 -21.90
CA GLU A 140 9.46 16.69 -22.23
C GLU A 140 10.34 17.94 -22.34
#